data_83318000cacca12b02db2863df6bd79a
#
_entry.id   83318000cacca12b02db2863df6bd79a
#
_cell.length_a   1.000
_cell.length_b   1.000
_cell.length_c   1.000
_cell.angle_alpha   90.00
_cell.angle_beta   90.00
_cell.angle_gamma   90.00
#
_symmetry.space_group_name_H-M   'P 1'
#
loop_
_entity.id
_entity.type
_entity.pdbx_description
1 polymer ?
#
loop_
_entity_poly.entity_id
_entity_poly.type
_entity_poly.pdbx_seq_one_letter_code
_entity_poly.pdbx_strand_id
1 'polypeptide(L)'
;NGGTRNLGIPTVMDRIIQQAMVQVLSPICETFFSDYSYGFRPNRSCEQAINKLLEYINDGYEWIVDIDLEKFFDNVPQDKLMSYVHIIINDGDTESLIRKYLKAGIMINGKYEKSEKGTPQGGNLSPLLSNIILNELDKELESRGLHFTRYADDCVIAVKSRASANRVMHTITKWIEHKLGLKVNATKTHITRPNKLKYLGFGFYYDTKAEKYCARPHASSIQRFKRKLKQLIIRKNTMALKERIRRLNQVIRGWINYYSICNMKTHMTRIDEHLRTRLRVIIWKQWKVPSKRQWGLQKLGIRKDRARQTSYMGDHYQWVVTKTCVVRAISKEKLAQKGLVSCLDYYIERHALKLKRTAVYGTVRTVV
;
A
#
# COMPACT_ATOMS: atom_id res chain seq x y z
N ASN A 1 -12.21 15.19 -0.21
CA ASN A 1 -13.10 14.60 0.80
C ASN A 1 -12.24 13.97 1.89
N GLY A 2 -11.90 14.74 2.93
CA GLY A 2 -11.14 14.30 4.09
C GLY A 2 -12.07 13.88 5.21
N GLY A 3 -12.73 12.71 5.07
CA GLY A 3 -13.41 12.11 6.21
C GLY A 3 -12.36 11.67 7.25
N THR A 4 -12.51 12.09 8.49
CA THR A 4 -11.73 11.58 9.62
C THR A 4 -12.26 10.19 9.98
N ARG A 5 -11.35 9.20 10.13
CA ARG A 5 -11.69 7.90 10.71
C ARG A 5 -11.24 7.91 12.17
N ASN A 6 -12.15 7.64 13.07
CA ASN A 6 -11.80 7.48 14.47
C ASN A 6 -11.04 6.17 14.65
N LEU A 7 -9.82 6.26 15.17
CA LEU A 7 -8.99 5.09 15.49
C LEU A 7 -9.07 4.86 17.00
N GLY A 8 -9.65 3.73 17.42
CA GLY A 8 -9.63 3.30 18.82
C GLY A 8 -8.27 2.75 19.17
N ILE A 9 -7.68 3.19 20.28
CA ILE A 9 -6.44 2.64 20.81
C ILE A 9 -6.80 1.82 22.05
N PRO A 10 -6.77 0.47 21.98
CA PRO A 10 -7.02 -0.36 23.15
C PRO A 10 -5.96 -0.13 24.23
N THR A 11 -6.29 -0.42 25.48
CA THR A 11 -5.31 -0.39 26.58
C THR A 11 -4.18 -1.37 26.31
N VAL A 12 -3.06 -1.23 27.02
CA VAL A 12 -1.93 -2.14 26.86
C VAL A 12 -2.33 -3.58 27.19
N MET A 13 -3.11 -3.76 28.26
CA MET A 13 -3.62 -5.08 28.67
C MET A 13 -4.53 -5.69 27.60
N ASP A 14 -5.49 -4.92 27.09
CA ASP A 14 -6.37 -5.40 26.02
C ASP A 14 -5.59 -5.81 24.76
N ARG A 15 -4.56 -5.05 24.40
CA ARG A 15 -3.71 -5.41 23.24
C ARG A 15 -2.97 -6.73 23.45
N ILE A 16 -2.45 -6.96 24.66
CA ILE A 16 -1.76 -8.22 24.98
C ILE A 16 -2.75 -9.40 24.90
N ILE A 17 -3.91 -9.29 25.53
CA ILE A 17 -4.92 -10.36 25.54
C ILE A 17 -5.45 -10.60 24.12
N GLN A 18 -5.84 -9.55 23.40
CA GLN A 18 -6.29 -9.68 22.01
C GLN A 18 -5.22 -10.30 21.11
N GLN A 19 -3.93 -9.95 21.31
CA GLN A 19 -2.83 -10.53 20.55
C GLN A 19 -2.66 -12.03 20.87
N ALA A 20 -2.77 -12.43 22.12
CA ALA A 20 -2.73 -13.84 22.51
C ALA A 20 -3.88 -14.62 21.86
N MET A 21 -5.11 -14.07 21.89
CA MET A 21 -6.26 -14.66 21.21
C MET A 21 -6.01 -14.80 19.70
N VAL A 22 -5.48 -13.78 19.03
CA VAL A 22 -5.15 -13.84 17.59
C VAL A 22 -4.14 -14.95 17.31
N GLN A 23 -3.12 -15.14 18.16
CA GLN A 23 -2.10 -16.18 17.97
C GLN A 23 -2.71 -17.59 18.05
N VAL A 24 -3.67 -17.81 18.93
CA VAL A 24 -4.35 -19.10 19.10
C VAL A 24 -5.41 -19.33 18.03
N LEU A 25 -6.23 -18.31 17.74
CA LEU A 25 -7.37 -18.45 16.85
C LEU A 25 -7.01 -18.38 15.36
N SER A 26 -5.94 -17.65 14.98
CA SER A 26 -5.58 -17.51 13.56
C SER A 26 -5.30 -18.86 12.88
N PRO A 27 -4.53 -19.81 13.44
CA PRO A 27 -4.33 -21.10 12.80
C PRO A 27 -5.63 -21.89 12.60
N ILE A 28 -6.57 -21.80 13.54
CA ILE A 28 -7.88 -22.44 13.46
C ILE A 28 -8.69 -21.80 12.32
N CYS A 29 -8.79 -20.47 12.30
CA CYS A 29 -9.54 -19.74 11.28
C CYS A 29 -8.96 -19.91 9.87
N GLU A 30 -7.63 -20.04 9.73
CA GLU A 30 -6.97 -20.21 8.43
C GLU A 30 -7.46 -21.45 7.67
N THR A 31 -7.90 -22.49 8.35
CA THR A 31 -8.44 -23.72 7.71
C THR A 31 -9.80 -23.50 7.03
N PHE A 32 -10.51 -22.44 7.42
CA PHE A 32 -11.83 -22.08 6.87
C PHE A 32 -11.80 -20.99 5.80
N PHE A 33 -10.71 -20.22 5.74
CA PHE A 33 -10.64 -19.05 4.86
C PHE A 33 -10.36 -19.42 3.42
N SER A 34 -11.08 -18.76 2.49
CA SER A 34 -10.90 -18.88 1.06
C SER A 34 -9.45 -18.58 0.62
N ASP A 35 -8.96 -19.32 -0.37
CA ASP A 35 -7.66 -19.07 -1.01
C ASP A 35 -7.57 -17.73 -1.75
N TYR A 36 -8.69 -17.14 -2.08
CA TYR A 36 -8.79 -15.85 -2.79
C TYR A 36 -8.88 -14.63 -1.85
N SER A 37 -8.81 -14.87 -0.53
CA SER A 37 -8.71 -13.85 0.51
C SER A 37 -7.25 -13.65 0.94
N TYR A 38 -6.74 -12.42 0.84
CA TYR A 38 -5.32 -12.11 1.02
C TYR A 38 -5.03 -11.11 2.16
N GLY A 39 -6.04 -10.39 2.64
CA GLY A 39 -5.87 -9.35 3.65
C GLY A 39 -5.80 -9.89 5.08
N PHE A 40 -4.89 -9.36 5.91
CA PHE A 40 -4.76 -9.68 7.33
C PHE A 40 -4.51 -11.16 7.65
N ARG A 41 -3.93 -11.91 6.74
CA ARG A 41 -3.64 -13.33 6.89
C ARG A 41 -2.14 -13.60 6.88
N PRO A 42 -1.65 -14.59 7.68
CA PRO A 42 -0.26 -15.01 7.64
C PRO A 42 0.11 -15.56 6.24
N ASN A 43 1.33 -15.30 5.79
CA ASN A 43 1.85 -15.74 4.48
C ASN A 43 1.06 -15.29 3.24
N ARG A 44 0.08 -14.41 3.40
CA ARG A 44 -0.66 -13.78 2.30
C ARG A 44 -0.23 -12.32 2.14
N SER A 45 -0.35 -11.78 0.94
CA SER A 45 0.12 -10.43 0.63
C SER A 45 -0.73 -9.75 -0.44
N CYS A 46 -0.67 -8.42 -0.45
CA CYS A 46 -1.24 -7.59 -1.51
C CYS A 46 -0.70 -7.98 -2.90
N GLU A 47 0.57 -8.37 -2.99
CA GLU A 47 1.19 -8.81 -4.24
C GLU A 47 0.51 -10.07 -4.82
N GLN A 48 0.20 -11.05 -3.96
CA GLN A 48 -0.52 -12.26 -4.39
C GLN A 48 -1.93 -11.93 -4.91
N ALA A 49 -2.65 -11.03 -4.25
CA ALA A 49 -3.95 -10.55 -4.71
C ALA A 49 -3.87 -9.88 -6.09
N ILE A 50 -2.86 -9.03 -6.30
CA ILE A 50 -2.65 -8.36 -7.60
C ILE A 50 -2.27 -9.35 -8.70
N ASN A 51 -1.39 -10.32 -8.40
CA ASN A 51 -0.99 -11.34 -9.37
C ASN A 51 -2.18 -12.24 -9.76
N LYS A 52 -3.00 -12.63 -8.78
CA LYS A 52 -4.20 -13.44 -9.06
C LYS A 52 -5.24 -12.68 -9.89
N LEU A 53 -5.43 -11.40 -9.61
CA LEU A 53 -6.30 -10.56 -10.43
C LEU A 53 -5.77 -10.40 -11.87
N LEU A 54 -4.44 -10.24 -12.03
CA LEU A 54 -3.82 -10.20 -13.37
C LEU A 54 -3.98 -11.50 -14.14
N GLU A 55 -3.90 -12.64 -13.47
CA GLU A 55 -4.20 -13.95 -14.06
C GLU A 55 -5.62 -13.96 -14.66
N TYR A 56 -6.63 -13.62 -13.87
CA TYR A 56 -8.02 -13.55 -14.36
C TYR A 56 -8.21 -12.57 -15.53
N ILE A 57 -7.60 -11.38 -15.43
CA ILE A 57 -7.70 -10.38 -16.50
C ILE A 57 -7.09 -10.91 -17.79
N ASN A 58 -5.93 -11.58 -17.73
CA ASN A 58 -5.25 -12.15 -18.89
C ASN A 58 -5.95 -13.40 -19.45
N ASP A 59 -6.77 -14.07 -18.63
CA ASP A 59 -7.66 -15.17 -19.05
C ASP A 59 -8.98 -14.66 -19.69
N GLY A 60 -9.07 -13.36 -19.97
CA GLY A 60 -10.19 -12.73 -20.65
C GLY A 60 -11.32 -12.23 -19.75
N TYR A 61 -11.15 -12.23 -18.41
CA TYR A 61 -12.12 -11.67 -17.47
C TYR A 61 -11.89 -10.17 -17.30
N GLU A 62 -12.19 -9.38 -18.32
CA GLU A 62 -11.84 -7.96 -18.39
C GLU A 62 -12.91 -7.00 -17.88
N TRP A 63 -14.00 -7.46 -17.33
CA TRP A 63 -15.01 -6.64 -16.68
C TRP A 63 -14.89 -6.84 -15.17
N ILE A 64 -14.58 -5.76 -14.47
CA ILE A 64 -14.31 -5.81 -13.02
C ILE A 64 -15.44 -5.13 -12.27
N VAL A 65 -16.05 -5.86 -11.34
CA VAL A 65 -16.96 -5.32 -10.33
C VAL A 65 -16.14 -5.01 -9.11
N ASP A 66 -15.99 -3.73 -8.79
CA ASP A 66 -15.28 -3.23 -7.62
C ASP A 66 -16.31 -2.94 -6.51
N ILE A 67 -16.27 -3.69 -5.43
CA ILE A 67 -17.22 -3.59 -4.31
C ILE A 67 -16.57 -2.86 -3.14
N ASP A 68 -17.14 -1.72 -2.74
CA ASP A 68 -16.73 -0.93 -1.56
C ASP A 68 -17.82 -1.06 -0.48
N LEU A 69 -17.47 -1.56 0.69
CA LEU A 69 -18.36 -1.65 1.83
C LEU A 69 -18.38 -0.32 2.59
N GLU A 70 -19.57 0.18 2.92
CA GLU A 70 -19.72 1.46 3.60
C GLU A 70 -19.28 1.35 5.06
N LYS A 71 -18.16 2.01 5.42
CA LYS A 71 -17.63 2.04 6.80
C LYS A 71 -17.66 0.64 7.45
N PHE A 72 -17.10 -0.33 6.76
CA PHE A 72 -17.22 -1.75 7.12
C PHE A 72 -17.02 -2.00 8.63
N PHE A 73 -15.88 -1.59 9.19
CA PHE A 73 -15.57 -1.82 10.61
C PHE A 73 -16.57 -1.19 11.58
N ASP A 74 -17.22 -0.08 11.19
CA ASP A 74 -18.20 0.62 12.03
C ASP A 74 -19.60 -0.01 11.92
N ASN A 75 -19.87 -0.77 10.85
CA ASN A 75 -21.22 -1.26 10.53
C ASN A 75 -21.39 -2.79 10.67
N VAL A 76 -20.36 -3.53 11.10
CA VAL A 76 -20.45 -5.00 11.29
C VAL A 76 -21.54 -5.33 12.31
N PRO A 77 -22.58 -6.14 11.97
CA PRO A 77 -23.57 -6.60 12.93
C PRO A 77 -22.95 -7.60 13.89
N GLN A 78 -22.82 -7.21 15.20
CA GLN A 78 -22.09 -8.02 16.18
C GLN A 78 -22.72 -9.40 16.40
N ASP A 79 -24.05 -9.50 16.40
CA ASP A 79 -24.72 -10.80 16.62
C ASP A 79 -24.51 -11.77 15.45
N LYS A 80 -24.57 -11.26 14.19
CA LYS A 80 -24.22 -12.10 13.02
C LYS A 80 -22.75 -12.50 13.05
N LEU A 81 -21.84 -11.58 13.36
CA LEU A 81 -20.44 -11.92 13.52
C LEU A 81 -20.25 -13.03 14.56
N MET A 82 -20.89 -12.90 15.72
CA MET A 82 -20.78 -13.90 16.79
C MET A 82 -21.37 -15.25 16.42
N SER A 83 -22.40 -15.31 15.58
CA SER A 83 -22.90 -16.60 15.06
C SER A 83 -21.87 -17.31 14.17
N TYR A 84 -21.13 -16.58 13.35
CA TYR A 84 -20.03 -17.15 12.55
C TYR A 84 -18.81 -17.52 13.39
N VAL A 85 -18.51 -16.74 14.43
CA VAL A 85 -17.47 -17.06 15.41
C VAL A 85 -17.78 -18.38 16.10
N HIS A 86 -19.04 -18.59 16.52
CA HIS A 86 -19.49 -19.82 17.15
C HIS A 86 -19.29 -21.06 16.26
N ILE A 87 -19.58 -20.96 14.97
CA ILE A 87 -19.40 -22.07 14.01
C ILE A 87 -17.91 -22.50 13.92
N ILE A 88 -16.98 -21.56 14.07
CA ILE A 88 -15.54 -21.81 13.88
C ILE A 88 -14.87 -22.20 15.21
N ILE A 89 -15.20 -21.49 16.31
CA ILE A 89 -14.47 -21.58 17.57
C ILE A 89 -15.15 -22.55 18.51
N ASN A 90 -16.49 -22.50 18.65
CA ASN A 90 -17.32 -23.34 19.49
C ASN A 90 -16.79 -23.51 20.94
N ASP A 91 -16.35 -22.38 21.52
CA ASP A 91 -15.87 -22.30 22.92
C ASP A 91 -16.48 -21.10 23.63
N GLY A 92 -17.33 -21.35 24.62
CA GLY A 92 -18.15 -20.35 25.28
C GLY A 92 -17.37 -19.27 26.03
N ASP A 93 -16.23 -19.59 26.61
CA ASP A 93 -15.40 -18.63 27.34
C ASP A 93 -14.71 -17.65 26.36
N THR A 94 -14.15 -18.17 25.28
CA THR A 94 -13.55 -17.36 24.21
C THR A 94 -14.60 -16.47 23.54
N GLU A 95 -15.77 -17.00 23.23
CA GLU A 95 -16.88 -16.24 22.64
C GLU A 95 -17.38 -15.13 23.58
N SER A 96 -17.52 -15.43 24.87
CA SER A 96 -17.89 -14.45 25.88
C SER A 96 -16.87 -13.31 25.95
N LEU A 97 -15.57 -13.63 25.89
CA LEU A 97 -14.50 -12.65 25.88
C LEU A 97 -14.52 -11.78 24.62
N ILE A 98 -14.68 -12.38 23.44
CA ILE A 98 -14.84 -11.64 22.17
C ILE A 98 -16.03 -10.68 22.26
N ARG A 99 -17.18 -11.15 22.76
CA ARG A 99 -18.38 -10.35 22.93
C ARG A 99 -18.16 -9.17 23.87
N LYS A 100 -17.41 -9.34 24.96
CA LYS A 100 -17.00 -8.27 25.87
C LYS A 100 -16.17 -7.20 25.15
N TYR A 101 -15.20 -7.59 24.31
CA TYR A 101 -14.41 -6.65 23.51
C TYR A 101 -15.25 -5.89 22.47
N LEU A 102 -16.20 -6.55 21.83
CA LEU A 102 -17.09 -5.89 20.86
C LEU A 102 -17.99 -4.86 21.54
N LYS A 103 -18.46 -5.13 22.78
CA LYS A 103 -19.35 -4.25 23.56
C LYS A 103 -18.62 -3.25 24.44
N ALA A 104 -17.30 -3.28 24.52
CA ALA A 104 -16.52 -2.44 25.45
C ALA A 104 -16.70 -0.92 25.24
N GLY A 105 -17.24 -0.49 24.11
CA GLY A 105 -17.43 0.92 23.79
C GLY A 105 -16.12 1.67 23.50
N ILE A 106 -16.24 2.98 23.33
CA ILE A 106 -15.13 3.86 22.97
C ILE A 106 -15.18 5.13 23.83
N MET A 107 -14.03 5.57 24.32
CA MET A 107 -13.89 6.84 24.99
C MET A 107 -13.53 7.93 23.97
N ILE A 108 -14.40 8.90 23.73
CA ILE A 108 -14.17 10.03 22.84
C ILE A 108 -14.18 11.32 23.63
N ASN A 109 -13.07 12.05 23.64
CA ASN A 109 -12.94 13.33 24.37
C ASN A 109 -13.39 13.25 25.85
N GLY A 110 -13.10 12.12 26.53
CA GLY A 110 -13.48 11.90 27.93
C GLY A 110 -14.93 11.47 28.14
N LYS A 111 -15.71 11.26 27.07
CA LYS A 111 -17.07 10.71 27.14
C LYS A 111 -17.08 9.27 26.64
N TYR A 112 -17.78 8.41 27.38
CA TYR A 112 -17.95 7.01 27.00
C TYR A 112 -19.13 6.89 26.03
N GLU A 113 -18.89 6.24 24.91
CA GLU A 113 -19.91 5.88 23.91
C GLU A 113 -20.01 4.35 23.82
N LYS A 114 -21.21 3.81 23.97
CA LYS A 114 -21.50 2.39 23.79
C LYS A 114 -21.27 1.98 22.34
N SER A 115 -20.69 0.78 22.15
CA SER A 115 -20.56 0.15 20.83
C SER A 115 -21.67 -0.91 20.68
N GLU A 116 -22.70 -0.58 19.92
CA GLU A 116 -23.80 -1.51 19.59
C GLU A 116 -23.57 -2.24 18.26
N LYS A 117 -22.72 -1.68 17.42
CA LYS A 117 -22.37 -2.21 16.09
C LYS A 117 -20.87 -2.03 15.86
N GLY A 118 -20.36 -2.77 14.90
CA GLY A 118 -18.98 -2.64 14.44
C GLY A 118 -17.99 -3.42 15.27
N THR A 119 -16.77 -3.41 14.78
CA THR A 119 -15.57 -3.91 15.46
C THR A 119 -14.63 -2.73 15.70
N PRO A 120 -14.03 -2.59 16.89
CA PRO A 120 -13.18 -1.45 17.20
C PRO A 120 -12.04 -1.28 16.19
N GLN A 121 -11.98 -0.16 15.48
CA GLN A 121 -10.86 0.13 14.59
C GLN A 121 -9.59 0.37 15.40
N GLY A 122 -8.59 -0.52 15.24
CA GLY A 122 -7.31 -0.47 15.97
C GLY A 122 -7.14 -1.56 17.03
N GLY A 123 -8.15 -2.38 17.29
CA GLY A 123 -8.02 -3.61 18.06
C GLY A 123 -7.25 -4.69 17.29
N ASN A 124 -6.39 -5.45 17.98
CA ASN A 124 -5.61 -6.51 17.34
C ASN A 124 -6.49 -7.66 16.80
N LEU A 125 -7.64 -7.89 17.44
CA LEU A 125 -8.58 -8.95 17.08
C LEU A 125 -9.48 -8.57 15.88
N SER A 126 -9.73 -7.27 15.65
CA SER A 126 -10.66 -6.80 14.62
C SER A 126 -10.36 -7.30 13.20
N PRO A 127 -9.10 -7.38 12.74
CA PRO A 127 -8.77 -7.94 11.42
C PRO A 127 -9.16 -9.42 11.25
N LEU A 128 -9.00 -10.22 12.29
CA LEU A 128 -9.40 -11.63 12.27
C LEU A 128 -10.92 -11.76 12.21
N LEU A 129 -11.63 -11.03 13.07
CA LEU A 129 -13.10 -10.99 13.09
C LEU A 129 -13.69 -10.51 11.76
N SER A 130 -13.05 -9.52 11.13
CA SER A 130 -13.47 -9.05 9.80
C SER A 130 -13.33 -10.14 8.74
N ASN A 131 -12.27 -10.94 8.79
CA ASN A 131 -12.12 -12.07 7.88
C ASN A 131 -13.14 -13.18 8.14
N ILE A 132 -13.52 -13.43 9.39
CA ILE A 132 -14.55 -14.43 9.73
C ILE A 132 -15.88 -14.09 9.05
N ILE A 133 -16.38 -12.86 9.22
CA ILE A 133 -17.67 -12.48 8.60
C ILE A 133 -17.58 -12.38 7.08
N LEU A 134 -16.47 -11.88 6.53
CA LEU A 134 -16.31 -11.74 5.07
C LEU A 134 -15.99 -13.07 4.38
N ASN A 135 -15.60 -14.10 5.11
CA ASN A 135 -15.44 -15.44 4.55
C ASN A 135 -16.76 -16.02 4.03
N GLU A 136 -17.88 -15.61 4.59
CA GLU A 136 -19.20 -16.00 4.07
C GLU A 136 -19.45 -15.40 2.69
N LEU A 137 -18.97 -14.16 2.44
CA LEU A 137 -18.98 -13.59 1.08
C LEU A 137 -18.06 -14.38 0.15
N ASP A 138 -16.88 -14.78 0.63
CA ASP A 138 -15.95 -15.58 -0.18
C ASP A 138 -16.58 -16.91 -0.60
N LYS A 139 -17.21 -17.64 0.34
CA LYS A 139 -17.94 -18.89 0.08
C LYS A 139 -19.07 -18.70 -0.94
N GLU A 140 -19.81 -17.61 -0.82
CA GLU A 140 -20.90 -17.30 -1.77
C GLU A 140 -20.34 -17.02 -3.17
N LEU A 141 -19.23 -16.30 -3.28
CA LEU A 141 -18.58 -16.03 -4.57
C LEU A 141 -18.03 -17.33 -5.21
N GLU A 142 -17.44 -18.20 -4.39
CA GLU A 142 -16.94 -19.52 -4.82
C GLU A 142 -18.08 -20.44 -5.27
N SER A 143 -19.17 -20.52 -4.52
CA SER A 143 -20.33 -21.36 -4.86
C SER A 143 -20.98 -20.97 -6.19
N ARG A 144 -20.86 -19.69 -6.57
CA ARG A 144 -21.31 -19.18 -7.86
C ARG A 144 -20.27 -19.33 -8.98
N GLY A 145 -19.11 -19.90 -8.71
CA GLY A 145 -18.01 -20.03 -9.67
C GLY A 145 -17.44 -18.69 -10.14
N LEU A 146 -17.50 -17.65 -9.31
CA LEU A 146 -17.02 -16.31 -9.64
C LEU A 146 -15.53 -16.17 -9.38
N HIS A 147 -14.84 -15.49 -10.28
CA HIS A 147 -13.41 -15.16 -10.15
C HIS A 147 -13.27 -13.86 -9.37
N PHE A 148 -12.67 -13.92 -8.20
CA PHE A 148 -12.53 -12.76 -7.34
C PHE A 148 -11.19 -12.73 -6.60
N THR A 149 -10.84 -11.57 -6.08
CA THR A 149 -9.78 -11.40 -5.09
C THR A 149 -10.25 -10.43 -4.02
N ARG A 150 -10.08 -10.81 -2.77
CA ARG A 150 -10.42 -9.96 -1.62
C ARG A 150 -9.19 -9.64 -0.79
N TYR A 151 -9.04 -8.38 -0.41
CA TYR A 151 -8.04 -7.94 0.53
C TYR A 151 -8.70 -7.10 1.64
N ALA A 152 -8.95 -7.71 2.80
CA ALA A 152 -9.80 -7.16 3.84
C ALA A 152 -11.22 -6.86 3.30
N ASP A 153 -11.65 -5.59 3.39
CA ASP A 153 -12.93 -5.10 2.88
C ASP A 153 -12.93 -4.73 1.38
N ASP A 154 -11.75 -4.61 0.77
CA ASP A 154 -11.61 -4.36 -0.68
C ASP A 154 -11.81 -5.66 -1.47
N CYS A 155 -12.91 -5.81 -2.20
CA CYS A 155 -13.24 -6.98 -3.01
C CYS A 155 -13.45 -6.62 -4.48
N VAL A 156 -12.78 -7.34 -5.38
CA VAL A 156 -12.95 -7.20 -6.83
C VAL A 156 -13.32 -8.53 -7.45
N ILE A 157 -14.35 -8.52 -8.33
CA ILE A 157 -14.84 -9.71 -9.03
C ILE A 157 -14.63 -9.49 -10.52
N ALA A 158 -13.99 -10.46 -11.19
CA ALA A 158 -13.69 -10.42 -12.61
C ALA A 158 -14.65 -11.28 -13.41
N VAL A 159 -15.23 -10.75 -14.47
CA VAL A 159 -16.19 -11.44 -15.34
C VAL A 159 -15.92 -11.14 -16.83
N LYS A 160 -16.44 -11.97 -17.73
CA LYS A 160 -16.16 -11.85 -19.18
C LYS A 160 -16.98 -10.77 -19.90
N SER A 161 -18.18 -10.43 -19.41
CA SER A 161 -19.06 -9.51 -20.11
C SER A 161 -19.63 -8.43 -19.18
N ARG A 162 -20.01 -7.27 -19.78
CA ARG A 162 -20.67 -6.19 -19.05
C ARG A 162 -22.03 -6.61 -18.49
N ALA A 163 -22.76 -7.42 -19.22
CA ALA A 163 -24.07 -7.95 -18.78
C ALA A 163 -23.89 -8.82 -17.52
N SER A 164 -22.89 -9.71 -17.51
CA SER A 164 -22.53 -10.50 -16.32
C SER A 164 -22.10 -9.60 -15.16
N ALA A 165 -21.31 -8.56 -15.41
CA ALA A 165 -20.89 -7.63 -14.37
C ALA A 165 -22.09 -6.91 -13.70
N ASN A 166 -23.05 -6.46 -14.50
CA ASN A 166 -24.27 -5.85 -13.97
C ASN A 166 -25.09 -6.81 -13.10
N ARG A 167 -25.28 -8.06 -13.57
CA ARG A 167 -25.99 -9.09 -12.80
C ARG A 167 -25.28 -9.42 -11.50
N VAL A 168 -23.97 -9.65 -11.56
CA VAL A 168 -23.14 -9.95 -10.38
C VAL A 168 -23.19 -8.81 -9.39
N MET A 169 -22.97 -7.57 -9.82
CA MET A 169 -23.03 -6.40 -8.95
C MET A 169 -24.37 -6.32 -8.22
N HIS A 170 -25.50 -6.46 -8.95
CA HIS A 170 -26.83 -6.38 -8.36
C HIS A 170 -27.11 -7.53 -7.37
N THR A 171 -26.81 -8.76 -7.76
CA THR A 171 -27.12 -9.94 -6.93
C THR A 171 -26.22 -10.04 -5.71
N ILE A 172 -24.93 -9.72 -5.83
CA ILE A 172 -23.99 -9.75 -4.71
C ILE A 172 -24.27 -8.59 -3.75
N THR A 173 -24.57 -7.38 -4.25
CA THR A 173 -24.98 -6.26 -3.37
C THR A 173 -26.20 -6.65 -2.52
N LYS A 174 -27.25 -7.17 -3.14
CA LYS A 174 -28.44 -7.65 -2.40
C LYS A 174 -28.08 -8.73 -1.38
N TRP A 175 -27.24 -9.68 -1.76
CA TRP A 175 -26.83 -10.77 -0.88
C TRP A 175 -26.06 -10.23 0.32
N ILE A 176 -25.09 -9.31 0.13
CA ILE A 176 -24.33 -8.68 1.21
C ILE A 176 -25.27 -7.95 2.20
N GLU A 177 -26.22 -7.17 1.69
CA GLU A 177 -27.13 -6.41 2.51
C GLU A 177 -28.10 -7.29 3.30
N HIS A 178 -28.68 -8.31 2.68
CA HIS A 178 -29.62 -9.22 3.35
C HIS A 178 -28.95 -10.26 4.26
N LYS A 179 -27.92 -10.95 3.75
CA LYS A 179 -27.29 -12.03 4.50
C LYS A 179 -26.28 -11.55 5.52
N LEU A 180 -25.39 -10.64 5.16
CA LEU A 180 -24.38 -10.12 6.10
C LEU A 180 -24.90 -8.92 6.91
N GLY A 181 -25.93 -8.21 6.45
CA GLY A 181 -26.40 -7.00 7.09
C GLY A 181 -25.40 -5.83 6.96
N LEU A 182 -24.50 -5.92 5.99
CA LEU A 182 -23.51 -4.89 5.67
C LEU A 182 -24.07 -3.97 4.59
N LYS A 183 -23.69 -2.69 4.61
CA LYS A 183 -24.09 -1.74 3.57
C LYS A 183 -23.03 -1.65 2.48
N VAL A 184 -23.45 -1.72 1.22
CA VAL A 184 -22.60 -1.48 0.06
C VAL A 184 -22.64 0.01 -0.30
N ASN A 185 -21.47 0.61 -0.52
CA ASN A 185 -21.35 2.00 -0.90
C ASN A 185 -21.69 2.19 -2.38
N ALA A 186 -22.93 2.62 -2.68
CA ALA A 186 -23.44 2.77 -4.03
C ALA A 186 -22.65 3.79 -4.88
N THR A 187 -21.98 4.77 -4.28
CA THR A 187 -21.21 5.79 -5.01
C THR A 187 -19.81 5.33 -5.42
N LYS A 188 -19.25 4.35 -4.71
CA LYS A 188 -17.91 3.84 -4.95
C LYS A 188 -17.93 2.47 -5.64
N THR A 189 -18.94 1.65 -5.36
CA THR A 189 -19.13 0.37 -6.05
C THR A 189 -19.46 0.62 -7.51
N HIS A 190 -18.64 0.07 -8.41
CA HIS A 190 -18.78 0.34 -9.82
C HIS A 190 -18.20 -0.77 -10.69
N ILE A 191 -18.65 -0.79 -11.94
CA ILE A 191 -18.13 -1.68 -12.95
C ILE A 191 -17.11 -0.93 -13.81
N THR A 192 -15.95 -1.53 -13.99
CA THR A 192 -14.85 -0.88 -14.72
C THR A 192 -14.07 -1.87 -15.59
N ARG A 193 -13.27 -1.32 -16.52
CA ARG A 193 -12.25 -2.08 -17.28
C ARG A 193 -10.91 -2.00 -16.54
N PRO A 194 -9.98 -2.97 -16.76
CA PRO A 194 -8.71 -3.02 -16.05
C PRO A 194 -7.91 -1.72 -16.12
N ASN A 195 -7.90 -1.05 -17.26
CA ASN A 195 -7.15 0.20 -17.46
C ASN A 195 -7.63 1.39 -16.60
N LYS A 196 -8.86 1.32 -16.09
CA LYS A 196 -9.46 2.33 -15.20
C LYS A 196 -9.54 1.87 -13.74
N LEU A 197 -9.29 0.60 -13.48
CA LEU A 197 -9.31 0.03 -12.13
C LEU A 197 -8.19 0.60 -11.28
N LYS A 198 -8.53 0.87 -10.02
CA LYS A 198 -7.58 1.13 -8.95
C LYS A 198 -7.82 0.13 -7.82
N TYR A 199 -6.96 -0.86 -7.68
CA TYR A 199 -7.05 -1.86 -6.62
C TYR A 199 -5.79 -1.88 -5.79
N LEU A 200 -5.89 -1.78 -4.47
CA LEU A 200 -4.77 -1.74 -3.50
C LEU A 200 -3.67 -0.72 -3.86
N GLY A 201 -4.05 0.39 -4.48
CA GLY A 201 -3.11 1.42 -4.93
C GLY A 201 -2.41 1.13 -6.26
N PHE A 202 -2.67 -0.01 -6.88
CA PHE A 202 -2.22 -0.36 -8.22
C PHE A 202 -3.24 0.07 -9.27
N GLY A 203 -2.77 0.27 -10.48
CA GLY A 203 -3.53 0.36 -11.70
C GLY A 203 -3.03 -0.67 -12.70
N PHE A 204 -3.73 -0.86 -13.79
CA PHE A 204 -3.42 -1.87 -14.78
C PHE A 204 -3.30 -1.22 -16.16
N TYR A 205 -2.54 -1.82 -17.06
CA TYR A 205 -2.40 -1.39 -18.45
C TYR A 205 -2.08 -2.58 -19.33
N TYR A 206 -2.47 -2.50 -20.60
CA TYR A 206 -2.12 -3.51 -21.59
C TYR A 206 -0.74 -3.19 -22.16
N ASP A 207 0.18 -4.13 -22.06
CA ASP A 207 1.52 -4.04 -22.65
C ASP A 207 1.48 -4.68 -24.02
N THR A 208 1.56 -3.85 -25.07
CA THR A 208 1.49 -4.31 -26.46
C THR A 208 2.67 -5.17 -26.89
N LYS A 209 3.80 -5.08 -26.21
CA LYS A 209 4.99 -5.91 -26.49
C LYS A 209 4.89 -7.30 -25.85
N ALA A 210 4.30 -7.37 -24.67
CA ALA A 210 4.11 -8.60 -23.92
C ALA A 210 2.73 -9.23 -24.19
N GLU A 211 1.88 -8.54 -24.97
CA GLU A 211 0.51 -8.93 -25.33
C GLU A 211 -0.36 -9.32 -24.13
N LYS A 212 -0.16 -8.64 -22.98
CA LYS A 212 -0.87 -8.91 -21.74
C LYS A 212 -1.05 -7.68 -20.84
N TYR A 213 -2.01 -7.78 -19.96
CA TYR A 213 -2.15 -6.79 -18.89
C TYR A 213 -1.05 -6.92 -17.85
N CYS A 214 -0.52 -5.77 -17.44
CA CYS A 214 0.52 -5.64 -16.42
C CYS A 214 0.09 -4.65 -15.34
N ALA A 215 0.63 -4.83 -14.12
CA ALA A 215 0.41 -3.89 -13.03
C ALA A 215 1.36 -2.69 -13.14
N ARG A 216 0.87 -1.54 -12.72
CA ARG A 216 1.64 -0.32 -12.49
C ARG A 216 1.17 0.36 -11.22
N PRO A 217 1.97 1.20 -10.55
CA PRO A 217 1.45 2.03 -9.48
C PRO A 217 0.38 2.98 -10.03
N HIS A 218 -0.75 3.09 -9.37
CA HIS A 218 -1.80 4.02 -9.78
C HIS A 218 -1.31 5.47 -9.72
N ALA A 219 -1.80 6.34 -10.61
CA ALA A 219 -1.37 7.73 -10.71
C ALA A 219 -1.42 8.49 -9.37
N SER A 220 -2.48 8.28 -8.58
CA SER A 220 -2.63 8.87 -7.25
C SER A 220 -1.56 8.40 -6.26
N SER A 221 -1.09 7.15 -6.36
CA SER A 221 -0.03 6.58 -5.53
C SER A 221 1.32 7.21 -5.86
N ILE A 222 1.61 7.41 -7.16
CA ILE A 222 2.81 8.12 -7.63
C ILE A 222 2.79 9.58 -7.15
N GLN A 223 1.66 10.26 -7.26
CA GLN A 223 1.52 11.65 -6.80
C GLN A 223 1.73 11.77 -5.28
N ARG A 224 1.19 10.82 -4.50
CA ARG A 224 1.38 10.76 -3.04
C ARG A 224 2.86 10.55 -2.69
N PHE A 225 3.55 9.67 -3.40
CA PHE A 225 4.98 9.44 -3.23
C PHE A 225 5.80 10.69 -3.55
N LYS A 226 5.58 11.31 -4.71
CA LYS A 226 6.23 12.57 -5.09
C LYS A 226 5.98 13.68 -4.07
N ARG A 227 4.77 13.79 -3.52
CA ARG A 227 4.43 14.77 -2.48
C ARG A 227 5.21 14.53 -1.18
N LYS A 228 5.32 13.27 -0.71
CA LYS A 228 6.13 12.93 0.46
C LYS A 228 7.61 13.27 0.24
N LEU A 229 8.16 12.93 -0.91
CA LEU A 229 9.54 13.29 -1.26
C LEU A 229 9.72 14.81 -1.30
N LYS A 230 8.79 15.55 -1.94
CA LYS A 230 8.82 17.03 -2.02
C LYS A 230 8.90 17.68 -0.63
N GLN A 231 8.13 17.19 0.34
CA GLN A 231 8.18 17.70 1.72
C GLN A 231 9.57 17.59 2.35
N LEU A 232 10.30 16.52 2.04
CA LEU A 232 11.65 16.27 2.57
C LEU A 232 12.74 17.09 1.84
N ILE A 233 12.51 17.44 0.54
CA ILE A 233 13.50 18.16 -0.29
C ILE A 233 13.17 19.66 -0.45
N ILE A 234 12.25 20.20 0.34
CA ILE A 234 12.00 21.63 0.38
C ILE A 234 13.23 22.35 0.96
N ARG A 235 13.73 23.34 0.22
CA ARG A 235 14.94 24.12 0.62
C ARG A 235 14.75 24.99 1.88
N LYS A 236 13.49 25.28 2.26
CA LYS A 236 13.17 26.03 3.48
C LYS A 236 13.28 25.18 4.76
N ASN A 237 13.25 23.86 4.62
CA ASN A 237 13.36 22.96 5.77
C ASN A 237 14.80 22.92 6.28
N THR A 238 15.01 23.25 7.56
CA THR A 238 16.32 23.36 8.23
C THR A 238 16.93 22.02 8.63
N MET A 239 16.29 20.91 8.30
CA MET A 239 16.75 19.56 8.65
C MET A 239 18.18 19.30 8.18
N ALA A 240 19.01 18.73 9.05
CA ALA A 240 20.37 18.29 8.72
C ALA A 240 20.38 17.29 7.55
N LEU A 241 21.42 17.34 6.71
CA LEU A 241 21.51 16.51 5.51
C LEU A 241 21.46 15.00 5.84
N LYS A 242 22.13 14.56 6.91
CA LYS A 242 22.15 13.16 7.36
C LYS A 242 20.73 12.66 7.69
N GLU A 243 19.98 13.43 8.47
CA GLU A 243 18.62 13.11 8.86
C GLU A 243 17.66 13.14 7.66
N ARG A 244 17.85 14.10 6.76
CA ARG A 244 17.10 14.20 5.50
C ARG A 244 17.28 12.94 4.63
N ILE A 245 18.52 12.50 4.45
CA ILE A 245 18.84 11.27 3.69
C ILE A 245 18.21 10.06 4.37
N ARG A 246 18.29 9.94 5.70
CA ARG A 246 17.66 8.85 6.46
C ARG A 246 16.16 8.77 6.19
N ARG A 247 15.43 9.90 6.29
CA ARG A 247 13.98 9.95 6.03
C ARG A 247 13.64 9.71 4.57
N LEU A 248 14.43 10.23 3.63
CA LEU A 248 14.26 9.95 2.21
C LEU A 248 14.35 8.44 1.95
N ASN A 249 15.38 7.78 2.50
CA ASN A 249 15.57 6.34 2.32
C ASN A 249 14.42 5.51 2.88
N GLN A 250 13.85 5.90 4.03
CA GLN A 250 12.67 5.23 4.59
C GLN A 250 11.48 5.30 3.61
N VAL A 251 11.21 6.49 3.06
CA VAL A 251 10.10 6.70 2.12
C VAL A 251 10.36 5.97 0.80
N ILE A 252 11.59 6.03 0.27
CA ILE A 252 11.98 5.37 -0.99
C ILE A 252 11.86 3.86 -0.86
N ARG A 253 12.49 3.27 0.15
CA ARG A 253 12.49 1.81 0.36
C ARG A 253 11.09 1.27 0.58
N GLY A 254 10.30 1.89 1.46
CA GLY A 254 8.94 1.45 1.74
C GLY A 254 8.05 1.45 0.48
N TRP A 255 8.13 2.52 -0.33
CA TRP A 255 7.33 2.64 -1.53
C TRP A 255 7.78 1.67 -2.64
N ILE A 256 9.09 1.54 -2.88
CA ILE A 256 9.63 0.63 -3.90
C ILE A 256 9.36 -0.83 -3.53
N ASN A 257 9.52 -1.22 -2.27
CA ASN A 257 9.21 -2.59 -1.83
C ASN A 257 7.76 -2.96 -2.11
N TYR A 258 6.82 -2.04 -1.87
CA TYR A 258 5.39 -2.27 -2.09
C TYR A 258 5.04 -2.44 -3.57
N TYR A 259 5.63 -1.61 -4.44
CA TYR A 259 5.36 -1.62 -5.89
C TYR A 259 6.39 -2.38 -6.73
N SER A 260 7.26 -3.18 -6.11
CA SER A 260 8.39 -3.84 -6.78
C SER A 260 8.01 -4.80 -7.91
N ILE A 261 6.77 -5.31 -7.92
CA ILE A 261 6.23 -6.16 -9.00
C ILE A 261 5.94 -5.38 -10.30
N CYS A 262 5.80 -4.05 -10.20
CA CYS A 262 5.44 -3.20 -11.33
C CYS A 262 6.65 -2.82 -12.19
N ASN A 263 6.44 -2.61 -13.49
CA ASN A 263 7.46 -2.00 -14.33
C ASN A 263 7.53 -0.49 -14.11
N MET A 264 8.59 -0.03 -13.43
CA MET A 264 8.74 1.38 -13.00
C MET A 264 10.07 2.02 -13.40
N LYS A 265 10.90 1.37 -14.21
CA LYS A 265 12.27 1.81 -14.52
C LYS A 265 12.34 3.30 -14.88
N THR A 266 11.55 3.74 -15.84
CA THR A 266 11.52 5.14 -16.30
C THR A 266 11.09 6.11 -15.19
N HIS A 267 10.11 5.72 -14.36
CA HIS A 267 9.68 6.55 -13.23
C HIS A 267 10.79 6.71 -12.19
N MET A 268 11.50 5.64 -11.86
CA MET A 268 12.59 5.67 -10.87
C MET A 268 13.76 6.51 -11.36
N THR A 269 14.13 6.41 -12.63
CA THR A 269 15.18 7.26 -13.24
C THR A 269 14.85 8.75 -13.08
N ARG A 270 13.63 9.16 -13.46
CA ARG A 270 13.19 10.56 -13.37
C ARG A 270 13.14 11.08 -11.92
N ILE A 271 12.73 10.23 -10.99
CA ILE A 271 12.69 10.59 -9.56
C ILE A 271 14.10 10.75 -9.01
N ASP A 272 15.03 9.87 -9.35
CA ASP A 272 16.44 9.97 -8.95
C ASP A 272 17.10 11.26 -9.45
N GLU A 273 16.89 11.60 -10.70
CA GLU A 273 17.40 12.85 -11.29
C GLU A 273 16.86 14.07 -10.55
N HIS A 274 15.56 14.08 -10.30
CA HIS A 274 14.91 15.15 -9.56
C HIS A 274 15.45 15.26 -8.12
N LEU A 275 15.57 14.14 -7.40
CA LEU A 275 16.10 14.11 -6.03
C LEU A 275 17.54 14.64 -5.97
N ARG A 276 18.41 14.17 -6.86
CA ARG A 276 19.81 14.64 -6.93
C ARG A 276 19.88 16.14 -7.19
N THR A 277 19.11 16.64 -8.14
CA THR A 277 19.03 18.08 -8.43
C THR A 277 18.57 18.89 -7.23
N ARG A 278 17.52 18.44 -6.55
CA ARG A 278 17.01 19.13 -5.34
C ARG A 278 18.00 19.08 -4.17
N LEU A 279 18.70 17.98 -3.96
CA LEU A 279 19.73 17.89 -2.93
C LEU A 279 20.91 18.80 -3.22
N ARG A 280 21.34 18.91 -4.49
CA ARG A 280 22.36 19.92 -4.91
C ARG A 280 21.92 21.34 -4.57
N VAL A 281 20.65 21.68 -4.85
CA VAL A 281 20.09 23.00 -4.48
C VAL A 281 20.17 23.24 -2.96
N ILE A 282 19.85 22.24 -2.15
CA ILE A 282 19.90 22.35 -0.69
C ILE A 282 21.34 22.56 -0.22
N ILE A 283 22.28 21.76 -0.70
CA ILE A 283 23.70 21.84 -0.36
C ILE A 283 24.28 23.19 -0.78
N TRP A 284 23.98 23.61 -2.02
CA TRP A 284 24.44 24.90 -2.53
C TRP A 284 23.91 26.07 -1.71
N LYS A 285 22.65 26.03 -1.30
CA LYS A 285 22.08 27.06 -0.41
C LYS A 285 22.74 27.07 0.97
N GLN A 286 23.17 25.92 1.51
CA GLN A 286 23.87 25.84 2.78
C GLN A 286 25.27 26.50 2.73
N TRP A 287 25.89 26.51 1.55
CA TRP A 287 27.17 27.20 1.29
C TRP A 287 26.94 28.70 1.00
N LYS A 288 26.36 29.43 1.89
CA LYS A 288 25.81 30.79 1.74
C LYS A 288 26.69 31.78 0.95
N VAL A 289 28.01 31.77 1.16
CA VAL A 289 28.96 32.74 0.62
C VAL A 289 29.92 32.11 -0.40
N PRO A 290 30.47 32.87 -1.36
CA PRO A 290 31.37 32.35 -2.38
C PRO A 290 32.57 31.58 -1.84
N SER A 291 33.19 32.05 -0.75
CA SER A 291 34.30 31.33 -0.08
C SER A 291 33.94 29.93 0.40
N LYS A 292 32.76 29.77 1.02
CA LYS A 292 32.26 28.44 1.43
C LYS A 292 31.88 27.58 0.24
N ARG A 293 31.33 28.15 -0.81
CA ARG A 293 31.03 27.45 -2.08
C ARG A 293 32.31 26.94 -2.74
N GLN A 294 33.34 27.79 -2.85
CA GLN A 294 34.64 27.42 -3.38
C GLN A 294 35.27 26.28 -2.52
N TRP A 295 35.36 26.48 -1.23
CA TRP A 295 35.90 25.45 -0.32
C TRP A 295 35.15 24.13 -0.43
N GLY A 296 33.81 24.15 -0.43
CA GLY A 296 32.97 22.96 -0.58
C GLY A 296 33.21 22.22 -1.89
N LEU A 297 33.32 22.94 -3.00
CA LEU A 297 33.64 22.37 -4.30
C LEU A 297 35.04 21.74 -4.34
N GLN A 298 36.06 22.43 -3.78
CA GLN A 298 37.44 21.91 -3.70
C GLN A 298 37.50 20.65 -2.84
N LYS A 299 36.84 20.64 -1.66
CA LYS A 299 36.76 19.45 -0.79
C LYS A 299 36.11 18.26 -1.51
N LEU A 300 35.24 18.52 -2.46
CA LEU A 300 34.62 17.52 -3.31
C LEU A 300 35.41 17.20 -4.59
N GLY A 301 36.68 17.64 -4.71
CA GLY A 301 37.61 17.27 -5.77
C GLY A 301 37.53 18.13 -7.05
N ILE A 302 37.00 19.35 -6.97
CA ILE A 302 37.00 20.30 -8.08
C ILE A 302 38.26 21.15 -7.99
N ARG A 303 38.94 21.36 -9.15
CA ARG A 303 40.12 22.23 -9.26
C ARG A 303 39.81 23.64 -8.79
N LYS A 304 40.80 24.33 -8.19
CA LYS A 304 40.70 25.62 -7.53
C LYS A 304 40.11 26.71 -8.45
N ASP A 305 40.59 26.79 -9.69
CA ASP A 305 40.20 27.79 -10.69
C ASP A 305 38.69 27.64 -11.01
N ARG A 306 38.26 26.43 -11.32
CA ARG A 306 36.85 26.14 -11.65
C ARG A 306 35.94 26.27 -10.42
N ALA A 307 36.42 25.88 -9.25
CA ALA A 307 35.69 26.06 -8.01
C ALA A 307 35.46 27.55 -7.71
N ARG A 308 36.52 28.39 -7.88
CA ARG A 308 36.41 29.84 -7.72
C ARG A 308 35.42 30.45 -8.71
N GLN A 309 35.56 30.18 -10.00
CA GLN A 309 34.65 30.68 -11.05
C GLN A 309 33.19 30.29 -10.77
N THR A 310 32.93 29.00 -10.41
CA THR A 310 31.58 28.50 -10.12
C THR A 310 31.00 29.13 -8.85
N SER A 311 31.83 29.43 -7.83
CA SER A 311 31.38 29.97 -6.54
C SER A 311 30.70 31.33 -6.64
N TYR A 312 31.02 32.13 -7.66
CA TYR A 312 30.42 33.45 -7.93
C TYR A 312 29.13 33.39 -8.77
N MET A 313 28.64 32.20 -9.18
CA MET A 313 27.41 32.09 -10.00
C MET A 313 26.12 32.50 -9.26
N GLY A 314 26.24 32.94 -8.00
CA GLY A 314 25.15 33.56 -7.26
C GLY A 314 24.05 32.60 -6.78
N ASP A 315 22.85 33.16 -6.66
CA ASP A 315 21.70 32.49 -6.02
C ASP A 315 20.68 31.93 -7.01
N HIS A 316 21.00 31.88 -8.28
CA HIS A 316 20.21 31.18 -9.30
C HIS A 316 20.29 29.65 -9.10
N TYR A 317 19.84 29.16 -7.94
CA TYR A 317 20.04 27.80 -7.43
C TYR A 317 19.74 26.71 -8.47
N GLN A 318 18.61 26.81 -9.19
CA GLN A 318 18.19 25.79 -10.16
C GLN A 318 19.16 25.73 -11.37
N TRP A 319 19.64 26.84 -11.81
CA TRP A 319 20.57 26.94 -12.96
C TRP A 319 21.99 26.50 -12.57
N VAL A 320 22.50 26.96 -11.42
CA VAL A 320 23.86 26.63 -10.97
C VAL A 320 24.06 25.15 -10.75
N VAL A 321 23.07 24.48 -10.16
CA VAL A 321 23.18 23.03 -9.81
C VAL A 321 23.09 22.11 -11.02
N THR A 322 22.79 22.64 -12.22
CA THR A 322 22.86 21.88 -13.47
C THR A 322 24.23 21.99 -14.14
N LYS A 323 25.10 22.91 -13.67
CA LYS A 323 26.44 23.08 -14.23
C LYS A 323 27.33 21.88 -13.95
N THR A 324 28.11 21.50 -14.93
CA THR A 324 28.99 20.30 -14.88
C THR A 324 29.85 20.25 -13.62
N CYS A 325 30.38 21.42 -13.21
CA CYS A 325 31.19 21.53 -12.00
C CYS A 325 30.43 21.06 -10.74
N VAL A 326 29.20 21.55 -10.52
CA VAL A 326 28.37 21.19 -9.37
C VAL A 326 27.87 19.73 -9.48
N VAL A 327 27.51 19.30 -10.70
CA VAL A 327 27.06 17.93 -10.96
C VAL A 327 28.18 16.92 -10.66
N ARG A 328 29.42 17.22 -11.03
CA ARG A 328 30.60 16.37 -10.70
C ARG A 328 30.94 16.43 -9.21
N ALA A 329 30.91 17.62 -8.61
CA ALA A 329 31.17 17.80 -7.18
C ALA A 329 30.19 17.01 -6.30
N ILE A 330 28.89 17.01 -6.65
CA ILE A 330 27.82 16.33 -5.91
C ILE A 330 27.21 15.28 -6.84
N SER A 331 28.02 14.29 -7.19
CA SER A 331 27.65 13.20 -8.09
C SER A 331 26.72 12.16 -7.41
N LYS A 332 26.23 11.19 -8.20
CA LYS A 332 25.44 10.04 -7.71
C LYS A 332 26.25 9.26 -6.66
N GLU A 333 27.51 8.98 -6.96
CA GLU A 333 28.43 8.19 -6.13
C GLU A 333 28.69 8.90 -4.77
N LYS A 334 28.93 10.22 -4.79
CA LYS A 334 29.15 10.98 -3.56
C LYS A 334 27.90 11.10 -2.69
N LEU A 335 26.72 11.18 -3.29
CA LEU A 335 25.48 11.12 -2.54
C LEU A 335 25.22 9.72 -1.97
N ALA A 336 25.59 8.67 -2.71
CA ALA A 336 25.54 7.29 -2.22
C ALA A 336 26.53 7.05 -1.04
N GLN A 337 27.75 7.60 -1.11
CA GLN A 337 28.71 7.58 0.03
C GLN A 337 28.16 8.30 1.27
N LYS A 338 27.26 9.29 1.10
CA LYS A 338 26.53 9.93 2.19
C LYS A 338 25.28 9.15 2.63
N GLY A 339 25.07 7.97 2.04
CA GLY A 339 24.01 7.04 2.40
C GLY A 339 22.69 7.21 1.62
N LEU A 340 22.64 8.05 0.57
CA LEU A 340 21.43 8.19 -0.26
C LEU A 340 21.23 6.94 -1.12
N VAL A 341 20.08 6.30 -0.97
CA VAL A 341 19.66 5.18 -1.83
C VAL A 341 19.22 5.73 -3.20
N SER A 342 19.75 5.15 -4.28
CA SER A 342 19.23 5.38 -5.63
C SER A 342 17.91 4.64 -5.80
N CYS A 343 16.85 5.36 -6.20
CA CYS A 343 15.55 4.76 -6.46
C CYS A 343 15.63 3.71 -7.56
N LEU A 344 16.38 3.98 -8.63
CA LEU A 344 16.52 3.08 -9.77
C LEU A 344 17.27 1.81 -9.38
N ASP A 345 18.44 1.94 -8.74
CA ASP A 345 19.29 0.78 -8.42
C ASP A 345 18.58 -0.13 -7.41
N TYR A 346 17.95 0.47 -6.38
CA TYR A 346 17.17 -0.28 -5.39
C TYR A 346 15.95 -0.96 -6.02
N TYR A 347 15.27 -0.27 -6.95
CA TYR A 347 14.15 -0.88 -7.69
C TYR A 347 14.61 -2.07 -8.52
N ILE A 348 15.71 -1.97 -9.28
CA ILE A 348 16.22 -3.06 -10.12
C ILE A 348 16.53 -4.28 -9.24
N GLU A 349 17.22 -4.08 -8.12
CA GLU A 349 17.52 -5.16 -7.16
C GLU A 349 16.24 -5.84 -6.65
N ARG A 350 15.27 -5.07 -6.19
CA ARG A 350 14.02 -5.61 -5.63
C ARG A 350 13.13 -6.28 -6.67
N HIS A 351 13.04 -5.68 -7.85
CA HIS A 351 12.27 -6.24 -8.96
C HIS A 351 12.84 -7.59 -9.41
N ALA A 352 14.17 -7.70 -9.57
CA ALA A 352 14.83 -8.95 -9.92
C ALA A 352 14.60 -10.06 -8.88
N LEU A 353 14.65 -9.72 -7.58
CA LEU A 353 14.36 -10.66 -6.50
C LEU A 353 12.91 -11.16 -6.54
N LYS A 354 11.97 -10.31 -6.91
CA LYS A 354 10.54 -10.68 -7.03
C LYS A 354 10.30 -11.61 -8.23
N LEU A 355 10.87 -11.29 -9.39
CA LEU A 355 10.75 -12.14 -10.57
C LEU A 355 11.30 -13.56 -10.31
N LYS A 356 12.45 -13.68 -9.62
CA LYS A 356 12.99 -14.99 -9.25
C LYS A 356 12.03 -15.78 -8.34
N ARG A 357 11.42 -15.14 -7.35
CA ARG A 357 10.44 -15.80 -6.47
C ARG A 357 9.20 -16.27 -7.24
N THR A 358 8.69 -15.45 -8.14
CA THR A 358 7.50 -15.80 -8.94
C THR A 358 7.81 -16.98 -9.88
N ALA A 359 9.02 -17.06 -10.47
CA ALA A 359 9.45 -18.18 -11.30
C ALA A 359 9.55 -19.50 -10.50
N VAL A 360 10.03 -19.46 -9.27
CA VAL A 360 10.12 -20.64 -8.39
C VAL A 360 8.73 -21.16 -8.02
N TYR A 361 7.76 -20.29 -7.76
CA TYR A 361 6.38 -20.71 -7.47
C TYR A 361 5.61 -21.21 -8.70
N GLY A 362 5.98 -20.77 -9.91
CA GLY A 362 5.38 -21.26 -11.17
C GLY A 362 5.83 -22.69 -11.53
N THR A 363 7.06 -23.06 -11.22
CA THR A 363 7.61 -24.39 -11.50
C THR A 363 7.13 -25.47 -10.55
N VAL A 364 6.72 -25.14 -9.33
CA VAL A 364 6.23 -26.13 -8.35
C VAL A 364 4.79 -26.61 -8.66
N ARG A 365 4.03 -25.88 -9.49
CA ARG A 365 2.67 -26.30 -9.89
C ARG A 365 2.63 -27.29 -11.06
N THR A 366 3.77 -27.64 -11.66
CA THR A 366 3.82 -28.58 -12.82
C THR A 366 4.23 -30.00 -12.42
N VAL A 367 4.37 -30.29 -11.12
CA VAL A 367 4.74 -31.63 -10.64
C VAL A 367 3.83 -31.98 -9.43
N VAL A 368 2.55 -32.16 -9.70
CA VAL A 368 1.64 -33.09 -8.95
C VAL A 368 0.51 -33.49 -9.89
#